data_1e26b27933d1e80c8baa4e2d2e332489
#
_entry.id   1e26b27933d1e80c8baa4e2d2e332489
#
_cell.length_a   1.000
_cell.length_b   1.000
_cell.length_c   1.000
_cell.angle_alpha   90.00
_cell.angle_beta   90.00
_cell.angle_gamma   90.00
#
_symmetry.space_group_name_H-M   'P 1'
#
loop_
_entity.id
_entity.type
_entity.pdbx_description
1 polymer ?
#
loop_
_entity_poly.entity_id
_entity_poly.type
_entity_poly.pdbx_seq_one_letter_code
_entity_poly.pdbx_strand_id
1 'polypeptide(L)'
;KEEVTLIKPREDTTQVNNYEYDQSVVCTGAFSKSLVRQIEGRFIPLETERGYHIEFIEKQELLSRPISLVESGIYLTPLHNRLRAVGTVELGGLHSEISQARIDYIARDAKRLLPSLQDYQKPWLGYRPTLPDCLPVIGKSPKFKNIFYAFGHNHLGWTLGPTTGKLITDLICHGSEISSVYSIDRYLS
;
A
#
# COMPACT_ATOMS: atom_id res chain seq x y z
N LYS A 1 -11.24 5.59 15.58
CA LYS A 1 -10.07 4.93 14.93
C LYS A 1 -9.10 4.51 16.00
N GLU A 2 -8.70 3.27 15.98
CA GLU A 2 -7.76 2.68 16.93
C GLU A 2 -6.72 1.88 16.15
N GLU A 3 -5.48 1.87 16.58
CA GLU A 3 -4.44 1.02 16.02
C GLU A 3 -4.71 -0.44 16.38
N VAL A 4 -4.64 -1.34 15.41
CA VAL A 4 -4.79 -2.78 15.63
C VAL A 4 -3.44 -3.38 15.96
N THR A 5 -3.27 -3.78 17.22
CA THR A 5 -2.05 -4.43 17.71
C THR A 5 -2.23 -5.92 17.96
N LEU A 6 -3.46 -6.34 18.20
CA LEU A 6 -3.83 -7.72 18.47
C LEU A 6 -4.99 -8.16 17.57
N ILE A 7 -4.82 -9.32 16.94
CA ILE A 7 -5.90 -10.04 16.26
C ILE A 7 -5.83 -11.52 16.68
N LYS A 8 -6.91 -12.02 17.23
CA LYS A 8 -7.01 -13.39 17.76
C LYS A 8 -8.25 -14.06 17.20
N PRO A 9 -8.09 -14.97 16.23
CA PRO A 9 -9.21 -15.77 15.73
C PRO A 9 -9.77 -16.66 16.85
N ARG A 10 -11.07 -16.82 16.84
CA ARG A 10 -11.84 -17.82 17.64
C ARG A 10 -12.70 -18.64 16.68
N GLU A 11 -13.43 -19.62 17.19
CA GLU A 11 -14.21 -20.52 16.35
C GLU A 11 -15.27 -19.79 15.50
N ASP A 12 -16.03 -18.88 16.12
CA ASP A 12 -17.12 -18.15 15.47
C ASP A 12 -16.92 -16.63 15.42
N THR A 13 -15.92 -16.10 16.14
CA THR A 13 -15.65 -14.67 16.25
C THR A 13 -14.17 -14.37 16.08
N THR A 14 -13.84 -13.08 15.97
CA THR A 14 -12.45 -12.59 15.97
C THR A 14 -12.32 -11.51 17.01
N GLN A 15 -11.41 -11.69 17.93
CA GLN A 15 -10.99 -10.62 18.84
C GLN A 15 -10.01 -9.70 18.12
N VAL A 16 -10.34 -8.40 18.05
CA VAL A 16 -9.45 -7.33 17.57
C VAL A 16 -9.25 -6.35 18.71
N ASN A 17 -8.03 -6.24 19.21
CA ASN A 17 -7.71 -5.55 20.46
C ASN A 17 -8.62 -6.02 21.61
N ASN A 18 -9.47 -5.12 22.13
CA ASN A 18 -10.40 -5.40 23.24
C ASN A 18 -11.83 -5.72 22.77
N TYR A 19 -12.07 -5.79 21.46
CA TYR A 19 -13.41 -5.96 20.91
C TYR A 19 -13.54 -7.32 20.21
N GLU A 20 -14.76 -7.84 20.17
CA GLU A 20 -15.12 -9.07 19.48
C GLU A 20 -16.01 -8.76 18.28
N TYR A 21 -15.75 -9.44 17.14
CA TYR A 21 -16.47 -9.26 15.88
C TYR A 21 -16.82 -10.61 15.27
N ASP A 22 -17.98 -10.71 14.62
CA ASP A 22 -18.40 -11.92 13.91
C ASP A 22 -17.49 -12.22 12.72
N GLN A 23 -17.00 -11.17 12.04
CA GLN A 23 -16.12 -11.30 10.88
C GLN A 23 -15.09 -10.17 10.87
N SER A 24 -13.92 -10.44 10.31
CA SER A 24 -12.85 -9.45 10.19
C SER A 24 -12.18 -9.51 8.83
N VAL A 25 -11.93 -8.35 8.23
CA VAL A 25 -11.20 -8.22 6.96
C VAL A 25 -9.90 -7.48 7.18
N VAL A 26 -8.77 -8.12 6.90
CA VAL A 26 -7.44 -7.50 6.98
C VAL A 26 -7.16 -6.72 5.70
N CYS A 27 -7.27 -5.39 5.77
CA CYS A 27 -7.05 -4.45 4.66
C CYS A 27 -5.93 -3.44 4.97
N THR A 28 -4.93 -3.82 5.78
CA THR A 28 -3.95 -2.91 6.37
C THR A 28 -2.72 -2.67 5.49
N GLY A 29 -2.78 -3.03 4.19
CA GLY A 29 -1.72 -2.77 3.22
C GLY A 29 -0.38 -3.39 3.66
N ALA A 30 0.68 -2.58 3.72
CA ALA A 30 2.01 -3.04 4.12
C ALA A 30 2.08 -3.54 5.57
N PHE A 31 1.15 -3.12 6.43
CA PHE A 31 1.07 -3.57 7.83
C PHE A 31 0.39 -4.94 8.00
N SER A 32 -0.13 -5.53 6.93
CA SER A 32 -0.82 -6.83 6.99
C SER A 32 0.09 -7.99 7.38
N LYS A 33 1.40 -7.90 7.11
CA LYS A 33 2.38 -8.97 7.40
C LYS A 33 2.35 -9.43 8.86
N SER A 34 2.32 -8.51 9.80
CA SER A 34 2.30 -8.82 11.24
C SER A 34 0.98 -9.44 11.69
N LEU A 35 -0.14 -8.95 11.16
CA LEU A 35 -1.47 -9.47 11.47
C LEU A 35 -1.67 -10.88 10.88
N VAL A 36 -1.26 -11.10 9.65
CA VAL A 36 -1.29 -12.44 9.03
C VAL A 36 -0.47 -13.44 9.85
N ARG A 37 0.70 -13.05 10.34
CA ARG A 37 1.50 -13.91 11.22
C ARG A 37 0.76 -14.27 12.50
N GLN A 38 0.05 -13.35 13.11
CA GLN A 38 -0.77 -13.63 14.30
C GLN A 38 -1.92 -14.61 14.00
N ILE A 39 -2.54 -14.48 12.83
CA ILE A 39 -3.68 -15.30 12.41
C ILE A 39 -3.23 -16.68 11.95
N GLU A 40 -2.34 -16.74 10.98
CA GLU A 40 -1.96 -18.00 10.31
C GLU A 40 -0.81 -18.74 11.00
N GLY A 41 -0.05 -18.06 11.87
CA GLY A 41 1.14 -18.62 12.49
C GLY A 41 2.32 -18.75 11.51
N ARG A 42 2.22 -18.20 10.31
CA ARG A 42 3.22 -18.29 9.24
C ARG A 42 3.55 -16.91 8.67
N PHE A 43 4.70 -16.79 8.05
CA PHE A 43 5.12 -15.60 7.34
C PHE A 43 4.62 -15.64 5.89
N ILE A 44 4.27 -14.48 5.37
CA ILE A 44 4.06 -14.24 3.95
C ILE A 44 5.17 -13.31 3.42
N PRO A 45 5.57 -13.42 2.14
CA PRO A 45 6.64 -12.61 1.56
C PRO A 45 6.15 -11.20 1.18
N LEU A 46 5.32 -10.59 2.02
CA LEU A 46 4.87 -9.22 1.83
C LEU A 46 5.99 -8.28 2.22
N GLU A 47 6.45 -7.47 1.26
CA GLU A 47 7.46 -6.44 1.48
C GLU A 47 6.89 -5.05 1.24
N THR A 48 7.67 -4.06 1.66
CA THR A 48 7.29 -2.66 1.53
C THR A 48 8.18 -1.98 0.51
N GLU A 49 7.61 -1.62 -0.63
CA GLU A 49 8.24 -0.67 -1.53
C GLU A 49 7.95 0.75 -1.05
N ARG A 50 8.95 1.37 -0.46
CA ARG A 50 8.88 2.74 0.04
C ARG A 50 8.97 3.71 -1.13
N GLY A 51 7.95 4.54 -1.30
CA GLY A 51 7.88 5.55 -2.34
C GLY A 51 7.94 6.95 -1.76
N TYR A 52 8.70 7.83 -2.40
CA TYR A 52 8.96 9.19 -1.94
C TYR A 52 8.33 10.24 -2.86
N HIS A 53 7.82 11.32 -2.28
CA HIS A 53 7.53 12.52 -3.05
C HIS A 53 7.85 13.80 -2.28
N ILE A 54 8.04 14.87 -3.03
CA ILE A 54 8.16 16.24 -2.55
C ILE A 54 7.15 17.13 -3.30
N GLU A 55 6.77 18.23 -2.72
CA GLU A 55 5.82 19.18 -3.32
C GLU A 55 6.39 20.60 -3.33
N PHE A 56 6.24 21.27 -4.47
CA PHE A 56 6.56 22.67 -4.67
C PHE A 56 5.25 23.46 -4.70
N ILE A 57 5.07 24.39 -3.78
CA ILE A 57 3.84 25.15 -3.64
C ILE A 57 3.75 26.21 -4.73
N GLU A 58 2.53 26.48 -5.19
CA GLU A 58 2.22 27.51 -6.21
C GLU A 58 3.04 27.37 -7.50
N LYS A 59 3.32 26.12 -7.91
CA LYS A 59 4.09 25.78 -9.11
C LYS A 59 3.32 24.89 -10.10
N GLN A 60 1.99 24.73 -9.90
CA GLN A 60 1.15 23.91 -10.78
C GLN A 60 1.07 24.43 -12.21
N GLU A 61 1.17 25.75 -12.41
CA GLU A 61 1.09 26.40 -13.72
C GLU A 61 2.29 26.10 -14.63
N LEU A 62 3.39 25.61 -14.07
CA LEU A 62 4.59 25.22 -14.84
C LEU A 62 4.33 24.03 -15.76
N LEU A 63 3.29 23.26 -15.50
CA LEU A 63 2.90 22.10 -16.31
C LEU A 63 1.38 22.07 -16.51
N SER A 64 0.95 21.81 -17.74
CA SER A 64 -0.48 21.62 -18.06
C SER A 64 -0.97 20.19 -17.85
N ARG A 65 -0.06 19.23 -17.69
CA ARG A 65 -0.33 17.80 -17.52
C ARG A 65 0.81 17.10 -16.78
N PRO A 66 0.58 15.89 -16.23
CA PRO A 66 1.66 15.08 -15.70
C PRO A 66 2.70 14.74 -16.78
N ILE A 67 3.97 14.75 -16.41
CA ILE A 67 5.09 14.33 -17.26
C ILE A 67 5.95 13.30 -16.53
N SER A 68 6.61 12.45 -17.31
CA SER A 68 7.58 11.47 -16.84
C SER A 68 8.97 11.78 -17.35
N LEU A 69 9.95 11.81 -16.46
CA LEU A 69 11.37 11.80 -16.76
C LEU A 69 11.83 10.34 -16.81
N VAL A 70 11.72 9.71 -17.96
CA VAL A 70 11.96 8.26 -18.11
C VAL A 70 13.36 7.86 -17.65
N GLU A 71 14.38 8.64 -17.98
CA GLU A 71 15.78 8.38 -17.61
C GLU A 71 16.03 8.34 -16.10
N SER A 72 15.31 9.15 -15.33
CA SER A 72 15.45 9.23 -13.87
C SER A 72 14.32 8.56 -13.10
N GLY A 73 13.29 8.06 -13.79
CA GLY A 73 12.13 7.45 -13.14
C GLY A 73 11.33 8.41 -12.26
N ILE A 74 11.36 9.72 -12.59
CA ILE A 74 10.65 10.76 -11.84
C ILE A 74 9.43 11.22 -12.61
N TYR A 75 8.34 11.42 -11.88
CA TYR A 75 7.09 11.96 -12.40
C TYR A 75 6.82 13.30 -11.76
N LEU A 76 6.46 14.29 -12.60
CA LEU A 76 6.00 15.61 -12.16
C LEU A 76 4.52 15.73 -12.47
N THR A 77 3.71 16.05 -11.47
CA THR A 77 2.24 16.12 -11.58
C THR A 77 1.74 17.45 -11.04
N PRO A 78 1.11 18.29 -11.89
CA PRO A 78 0.42 19.47 -11.41
C PRO A 78 -0.82 19.04 -10.61
N LEU A 79 -0.96 19.57 -9.41
CA LEU A 79 -2.09 19.40 -8.52
C LEU A 79 -2.67 20.77 -8.16
N HIS A 80 -3.80 20.79 -7.47
CA HIS A 80 -4.35 22.07 -6.99
C HIS A 80 -3.33 22.76 -6.07
N ASN A 81 -2.92 23.98 -6.44
CA ASN A 81 -1.95 24.85 -5.74
C ASN A 81 -0.54 24.27 -5.52
N ARG A 82 -0.14 23.21 -6.24
CA ARG A 82 1.20 22.64 -6.08
C ARG A 82 1.63 21.78 -7.26
N LEU A 83 2.93 21.61 -7.41
CA LEU A 83 3.55 20.65 -8.30
C LEU A 83 4.18 19.53 -7.45
N ARG A 84 3.78 18.30 -7.67
CA ARG A 84 4.34 17.12 -6.99
C ARG A 84 5.40 16.47 -7.86
N ALA A 85 6.57 16.22 -7.27
CA ALA A 85 7.61 15.39 -7.84
C ALA A 85 7.68 14.06 -7.05
N VAL A 86 7.48 12.95 -7.74
CA VAL A 86 7.50 11.60 -7.16
C VAL A 86 8.45 10.72 -7.93
N GLY A 87 9.17 9.86 -7.24
CA GLY A 87 10.10 8.89 -7.84
C GLY A 87 10.75 8.04 -6.78
N THR A 88 11.67 7.22 -7.24
CA THR A 88 12.44 6.27 -6.44
C THR A 88 11.61 5.21 -5.72
N VAL A 89 12.20 4.03 -5.59
CA VAL A 89 11.66 2.91 -4.81
C VAL A 89 12.76 2.39 -3.90
N GLU A 90 12.40 2.04 -2.69
CA GLU A 90 13.32 1.49 -1.70
C GLU A 90 12.66 0.31 -0.98
N LEU A 91 13.38 -0.80 -0.90
CA LEU A 91 13.03 -1.93 -0.05
C LEU A 91 13.67 -1.70 1.33
N GLY A 92 12.97 -1.02 2.21
CA GLY A 92 13.49 -0.58 3.52
C GLY A 92 12.59 -0.94 4.70
N GLY A 93 11.56 -1.75 4.47
CA GLY A 93 10.59 -2.11 5.50
C GLY A 93 9.81 -0.91 6.03
N LEU A 94 9.15 -1.09 7.18
CA LEU A 94 8.24 -0.10 7.77
C LEU A 94 8.91 0.89 8.72
N HIS A 95 10.07 0.54 9.28
CA HIS A 95 10.65 1.26 10.43
C HIS A 95 11.94 2.02 10.13
N SER A 96 12.49 1.89 8.90
CA SER A 96 13.69 2.64 8.52
C SER A 96 13.37 4.13 8.38
N GLU A 97 14.33 4.97 8.69
CA GLU A 97 14.21 6.42 8.51
C GLU A 97 14.07 6.82 7.04
N ILE A 98 13.60 8.04 6.81
CA ILE A 98 13.51 8.63 5.46
C ILE A 98 14.94 8.80 4.90
N SER A 99 15.15 8.33 3.67
CA SER A 99 16.43 8.49 2.97
C SER A 99 16.53 9.89 2.36
N GLN A 100 17.36 10.76 2.95
CA GLN A 100 17.61 12.09 2.43
C GLN A 100 18.20 12.05 1.01
N ALA A 101 19.09 11.10 0.72
CA ALA A 101 19.68 10.95 -0.61
C ALA A 101 18.63 10.72 -1.71
N ARG A 102 17.53 10.04 -1.42
CA ARG A 102 16.41 9.84 -2.36
C ARG A 102 15.59 11.12 -2.56
N ILE A 103 15.40 11.88 -1.50
CA ILE A 103 14.74 13.19 -1.59
C ILE A 103 15.58 14.15 -2.43
N ASP A 104 16.90 14.22 -2.18
CA ASP A 104 17.82 15.07 -2.92
C ASP A 104 17.88 14.68 -4.41
N TYR A 105 17.81 13.39 -4.70
CA TYR A 105 17.72 12.89 -6.07
C TYR A 105 16.47 13.41 -6.79
N ILE A 106 15.29 13.29 -6.15
CA ILE A 106 14.03 13.78 -6.73
C ILE A 106 14.09 15.31 -6.92
N ALA A 107 14.58 16.04 -5.90
CA ALA A 107 14.67 17.49 -5.96
C ALA A 107 15.61 17.97 -7.05
N ARG A 108 16.79 17.36 -7.17
CA ARG A 108 17.80 17.69 -8.19
C ARG A 108 17.23 17.52 -9.59
N ASP A 109 16.60 16.38 -9.88
CA ASP A 109 16.13 16.10 -11.23
C ASP A 109 14.88 16.88 -11.59
N ALA A 110 13.99 17.16 -10.62
CA ALA A 110 12.88 18.09 -10.82
C ALA A 110 13.37 19.50 -11.16
N LYS A 111 14.37 20.01 -10.42
CA LYS A 111 14.98 21.34 -10.67
C LYS A 111 15.78 21.37 -11.97
N ARG A 112 16.40 20.28 -12.39
CA ARG A 112 17.08 20.17 -13.70
C ARG A 112 16.10 20.40 -14.86
N LEU A 113 14.88 19.86 -14.75
CA LEU A 113 13.84 20.05 -15.77
C LEU A 113 13.17 21.41 -15.67
N LEU A 114 12.89 21.87 -14.47
CA LEU A 114 12.21 23.13 -14.19
C LEU A 114 13.09 24.01 -13.26
N PRO A 115 14.05 24.77 -13.81
CA PRO A 115 15.01 25.54 -12.99
C PRO A 115 14.38 26.62 -12.09
N SER A 116 13.12 26.98 -12.34
CA SER A 116 12.35 27.92 -11.50
C SER A 116 11.86 27.32 -10.18
N LEU A 117 11.97 25.99 -9.99
CA LEU A 117 11.65 25.33 -8.74
C LEU A 117 12.71 25.65 -7.68
N GLN A 118 12.27 26.06 -6.51
CA GLN A 118 13.15 26.42 -5.39
C GLN A 118 13.00 25.46 -4.22
N ASP A 119 12.38 25.88 -3.15
CA ASP A 119 12.22 25.07 -1.97
C ASP A 119 10.98 24.17 -2.08
N TYR A 120 11.12 22.95 -1.58
CA TYR A 120 10.04 22.00 -1.47
C TYR A 120 9.58 21.86 -0.01
N GLN A 121 8.34 21.45 0.16
CA GLN A 121 7.79 21.13 1.49
C GLN A 121 8.35 19.81 2.03
N LYS A 122 8.06 19.57 3.34
CA LYS A 122 8.44 18.34 4.03
C LYS A 122 8.15 17.11 3.15
N PRO A 123 9.15 16.26 2.92
CA PRO A 123 8.97 15.06 2.12
C PRO A 123 7.92 14.12 2.69
N TRP A 124 7.25 13.41 1.81
CA TRP A 124 6.32 12.35 2.18
C TRP A 124 6.86 10.98 1.77
N LEU A 125 6.61 10.01 2.64
CA LEU A 125 6.96 8.61 2.44
C LEU A 125 5.70 7.76 2.49
N GLY A 126 5.52 6.89 1.49
CA GLY A 126 4.45 5.90 1.43
C GLY A 126 4.97 4.48 1.37
N TYR A 127 4.16 3.55 1.82
CA TYR A 127 4.46 2.14 1.94
C TYR A 127 3.58 1.33 0.98
N ARG A 128 4.14 0.91 -0.17
CA ARG A 128 3.42 0.05 -1.11
C ARG A 128 3.53 -1.40 -0.67
N PRO A 129 2.41 -2.09 -0.47
CA PRO A 129 2.41 -3.50 -0.10
C PRO A 129 2.72 -4.37 -1.31
N THR A 130 3.90 -4.92 -1.40
CA THR A 130 4.38 -5.68 -2.57
C THR A 130 4.55 -7.14 -2.24
N LEU A 131 4.03 -8.01 -3.11
CA LEU A 131 4.21 -9.45 -3.10
C LEU A 131 5.05 -9.88 -4.31
N PRO A 132 5.83 -10.98 -4.23
CA PRO A 132 6.77 -11.37 -5.29
C PRO A 132 6.12 -11.61 -6.65
N ASP A 133 4.88 -12.08 -6.68
CA ASP A 133 4.10 -12.33 -7.89
C ASP A 133 3.30 -11.12 -8.38
N CYS A 134 3.39 -9.99 -7.68
CA CYS A 134 2.65 -8.77 -7.95
C CYS A 134 1.11 -8.91 -7.90
N LEU A 135 0.59 -10.02 -7.41
CA LEU A 135 -0.85 -10.24 -7.24
C LEU A 135 -1.28 -9.95 -5.80
N PRO A 136 -2.42 -9.29 -5.58
CA PRO A 136 -2.94 -9.07 -4.24
C PRO A 136 -3.39 -10.37 -3.59
N VAL A 137 -3.46 -10.37 -2.27
CA VAL A 137 -4.18 -11.38 -1.50
C VAL A 137 -5.62 -10.91 -1.32
N ILE A 138 -6.57 -11.66 -1.91
CA ILE A 138 -8.01 -11.41 -1.80
C ILE A 138 -8.69 -12.76 -1.54
N GLY A 139 -9.38 -12.90 -0.41
CA GLY A 139 -10.04 -14.15 -0.10
C GLY A 139 -10.19 -14.42 1.38
N LYS A 140 -10.51 -15.65 1.69
CA LYS A 140 -10.74 -16.15 3.06
C LYS A 140 -9.47 -16.77 3.64
N SER A 141 -9.34 -16.72 4.97
CA SER A 141 -8.33 -17.52 5.68
C SER A 141 -8.58 -19.01 5.43
N PRO A 142 -7.53 -19.83 5.18
CA PRO A 142 -7.67 -21.27 5.10
C PRO A 142 -7.97 -21.92 6.46
N LYS A 143 -7.65 -21.24 7.57
CA LYS A 143 -7.82 -21.77 8.91
C LYS A 143 -9.10 -21.30 9.60
N PHE A 144 -9.54 -20.07 9.30
CA PHE A 144 -10.61 -19.41 10.05
C PHE A 144 -11.71 -18.92 9.13
N LYS A 145 -12.94 -19.41 9.35
CA LYS A 145 -14.10 -19.12 8.50
C LYS A 145 -14.56 -17.64 8.54
N ASN A 146 -14.17 -16.93 9.57
CA ASN A 146 -14.58 -15.57 9.90
C ASN A 146 -13.50 -14.51 9.62
N ILE A 147 -12.37 -14.90 8.98
CA ILE A 147 -11.29 -13.98 8.61
C ILE A 147 -11.11 -13.92 7.10
N PHE A 148 -10.95 -12.71 6.60
CA PHE A 148 -10.76 -12.40 5.19
C PHE A 148 -9.58 -11.46 4.98
N TYR A 149 -9.03 -11.47 3.78
CA TYR A 149 -7.86 -10.69 3.37
C TYR A 149 -8.15 -9.87 2.13
N ALA A 150 -7.68 -8.61 2.12
CA ALA A 150 -7.73 -7.73 0.97
C ALA A 150 -6.54 -6.74 1.02
N PHE A 151 -5.34 -7.20 0.63
CA PHE A 151 -4.12 -6.40 0.68
C PHE A 151 -3.12 -6.82 -0.42
N GLY A 152 -2.00 -6.10 -0.54
CA GLY A 152 -0.91 -6.49 -1.44
C GLY A 152 -1.05 -5.97 -2.87
N HIS A 153 -1.77 -4.87 -3.10
CA HIS A 153 -2.08 -4.32 -4.42
C HIS A 153 -0.95 -3.49 -5.05
N ASN A 154 0.25 -3.50 -4.51
CA ASN A 154 1.36 -2.66 -5.01
C ASN A 154 0.95 -1.19 -5.13
N HIS A 155 1.13 -0.59 -6.32
CA HIS A 155 0.70 0.78 -6.62
C HIS A 155 -0.73 0.87 -7.17
N LEU A 156 -1.44 -0.24 -7.29
CA LEU A 156 -2.77 -0.28 -7.89
C LEU A 156 -3.91 -0.26 -6.86
N GLY A 157 -3.61 -0.12 -5.57
CA GLY A 157 -4.60 -0.21 -4.50
C GLY A 157 -5.77 0.78 -4.64
N TRP A 158 -5.50 2.01 -5.05
CA TRP A 158 -6.56 2.99 -5.34
C TRP A 158 -7.45 2.58 -6.52
N THR A 159 -6.82 2.14 -7.61
CA THR A 159 -7.54 1.73 -8.83
C THR A 159 -8.37 0.47 -8.60
N LEU A 160 -7.82 -0.51 -7.89
CA LEU A 160 -8.45 -1.81 -7.67
C LEU A 160 -9.33 -1.87 -6.41
N GLY A 161 -9.29 -0.84 -5.56
CA GLY A 161 -10.02 -0.80 -4.30
C GLY A 161 -11.51 -1.10 -4.43
N PRO A 162 -12.26 -0.44 -5.34
CA PRO A 162 -13.69 -0.69 -5.52
C PRO A 162 -13.99 -2.13 -5.97
N THR A 163 -13.20 -2.67 -6.91
CA THR A 163 -13.36 -4.06 -7.38
C THR A 163 -13.04 -5.05 -6.28
N THR A 164 -11.96 -4.82 -5.52
CA THR A 164 -11.60 -5.66 -4.37
C THR A 164 -12.68 -5.63 -3.30
N GLY A 165 -13.22 -4.45 -3.00
CA GLY A 165 -14.31 -4.29 -2.04
C GLY A 165 -15.55 -5.08 -2.47
N LYS A 166 -15.91 -5.02 -3.76
CA LYS A 166 -17.02 -5.82 -4.30
C LYS A 166 -16.77 -7.33 -4.14
N LEU A 167 -15.58 -7.82 -4.53
CA LEU A 167 -15.22 -9.23 -4.43
C LEU A 167 -15.32 -9.74 -2.97
N ILE A 168 -14.79 -9.01 -2.02
CA ILE A 168 -14.85 -9.37 -0.59
C ILE A 168 -16.29 -9.33 -0.07
N THR A 169 -17.07 -8.35 -0.47
CA THR A 169 -18.49 -8.28 -0.09
C THR A 169 -19.28 -9.46 -0.65
N ASP A 170 -19.10 -9.78 -1.91
CA ASP A 170 -19.80 -10.91 -2.56
C ASP A 170 -19.36 -12.26 -1.90
N LEU A 171 -18.09 -12.40 -1.54
CA LEU A 171 -17.60 -13.57 -0.80
C LEU A 171 -18.25 -13.69 0.58
N ILE A 172 -18.30 -12.60 1.34
CA ILE A 172 -18.82 -12.57 2.71
C ILE A 172 -20.34 -12.77 2.74
N CYS A 173 -21.07 -12.03 1.90
CA CYS A 173 -22.53 -11.97 1.94
C CYS A 173 -23.22 -13.08 1.14
N HIS A 174 -22.57 -13.56 0.07
CA HIS A 174 -23.17 -14.48 -0.88
C HIS A 174 -22.39 -15.80 -1.06
N GLY A 175 -21.24 -15.94 -0.41
CA GLY A 175 -20.37 -17.11 -0.55
C GLY A 175 -19.77 -17.26 -1.94
N SER A 176 -19.66 -16.15 -2.70
CA SER A 176 -19.10 -16.17 -4.05
C SER A 176 -17.66 -16.61 -4.06
N GLU A 177 -17.29 -17.44 -5.03
CA GLU A 177 -15.91 -17.88 -5.17
C GLU A 177 -14.98 -16.77 -5.70
N ILE A 178 -13.78 -16.71 -5.16
CA ILE A 178 -12.67 -15.88 -5.66
C ILE A 178 -11.62 -16.81 -6.25
N SER A 179 -11.04 -16.45 -7.39
CA SER A 179 -9.99 -17.25 -8.03
C SER A 179 -8.86 -17.59 -7.05
N SER A 180 -8.44 -18.82 -7.04
CA SER A 180 -7.38 -19.36 -6.16
C SER A 180 -6.03 -18.65 -6.33
N VAL A 181 -5.80 -18.00 -7.48
CA VAL A 181 -4.59 -17.21 -7.72
C VAL A 181 -4.44 -16.04 -6.74
N TYR A 182 -5.55 -15.58 -6.13
CA TYR A 182 -5.53 -14.53 -5.11
C TYR A 182 -5.51 -15.08 -3.68
N SER A 183 -5.64 -16.42 -3.50
CA SER A 183 -5.62 -17.01 -2.16
C SER A 183 -4.28 -16.80 -1.46
N ILE A 184 -4.34 -16.61 -0.15
CA ILE A 184 -3.16 -16.55 0.71
C ILE A 184 -2.42 -17.90 0.75
N ASP A 185 -3.11 -19.02 0.45
CA ASP A 185 -2.55 -20.37 0.49
C ASP A 185 -1.30 -20.52 -0.37
N ARG A 186 -1.20 -19.75 -1.47
CA ARG A 186 -0.02 -19.78 -2.35
C ARG A 186 1.30 -19.39 -1.66
N TYR A 187 1.21 -18.87 -0.44
CA TYR A 187 2.35 -18.50 0.41
C TYR A 187 2.42 -19.28 1.73
N LEU A 188 1.46 -20.15 2.00
CA LEU A 188 1.39 -20.88 3.27
C LEU A 188 1.80 -22.34 3.16
N SER A 189 2.16 -22.79 1.95
CA SER A 189 2.66 -24.14 1.67
C SER A 189 4.04 -24.38 2.23
#